data_ebfa73957fab96b0b5dbebb17b742ff6
#
_entry.id   ebfa73957fab96b0b5dbebb17b742ff6
#
_cell.length_a   1.000
_cell.length_b   1.000
_cell.length_c   1.000
_cell.angle_alpha   90.00
_cell.angle_beta   90.00
_cell.angle_gamma   90.00
#
_symmetry.space_group_name_H-M   'P 1'
#
loop_
_entity.id
_entity.type
_entity.pdbx_description
1 polymer ?
#
loop_
_entity_poly.entity_id
_entity_poly.type
_entity_poly.pdbx_seq_one_letter_code
_entity_poly.pdbx_strand_id
1 'polypeptide(L)'
;TAMFIACGQDAANVAESHAGTVYCQLLDNGDYYWSITLPSLIVGTYGGGTGLSTQKECLDILGCYGKDKANKFAEIVAATVLAGDISLASSIMAGDFVASHDQYGRNRP
;
A
#
# COMPACT_ATOMS: atom_id res chain seq x y z
N THR A 1 -5.63 1.00 -0.44
CA THR A 1 -7.01 0.93 -0.98
C THR A 1 -7.01 0.80 -2.51
N ALA A 2 -6.38 1.70 -3.25
CA ALA A 2 -6.39 1.68 -4.72
C ALA A 2 -5.87 0.37 -5.31
N MET A 3 -4.77 -0.16 -4.78
CA MET A 3 -4.23 -1.45 -5.19
C MET A 3 -5.20 -2.60 -4.90
N PHE A 4 -5.88 -2.59 -3.75
CA PHE A 4 -6.86 -3.61 -3.41
C PHE A 4 -8.03 -3.62 -4.41
N ILE A 5 -8.59 -2.45 -4.71
CA ILE A 5 -9.68 -2.32 -5.68
C ILE A 5 -9.22 -2.78 -7.07
N ALA A 6 -8.05 -2.33 -7.52
CA ALA A 6 -7.49 -2.72 -8.82
C ALA A 6 -7.24 -4.23 -8.93
N CYS A 7 -6.87 -4.89 -7.84
CA CYS A 7 -6.57 -6.33 -7.79
C CYS A 7 -7.75 -7.20 -7.34
N GLY A 8 -8.97 -6.67 -7.28
CA GLY A 8 -10.19 -7.43 -7.02
C GLY A 8 -10.36 -7.91 -5.59
N GLN A 9 -9.79 -7.19 -4.62
CA GLN A 9 -10.02 -7.44 -3.21
C GLN A 9 -11.36 -6.85 -2.77
N ASP A 10 -12.05 -7.50 -1.85
CA ASP A 10 -13.31 -7.02 -1.31
C ASP A 10 -13.13 -5.76 -0.44
N ALA A 11 -14.14 -4.90 -0.41
CA ALA A 11 -14.15 -3.72 0.46
C ALA A 11 -14.00 -4.08 1.95
N ALA A 12 -14.54 -5.22 2.37
CA ALA A 12 -14.35 -5.76 3.72
C ALA A 12 -12.87 -6.05 4.00
N ASN A 13 -12.14 -6.62 3.04
CA ASN A 13 -10.70 -6.87 3.18
C ASN A 13 -9.90 -5.57 3.28
N VAL A 14 -10.32 -4.51 2.57
CA VAL A 14 -9.72 -3.17 2.71
C VAL A 14 -9.88 -2.66 4.14
N ALA A 15 -11.09 -2.73 4.69
CA ALA A 15 -11.39 -2.28 6.06
C ALA A 15 -10.58 -3.07 7.11
N GLU A 16 -10.54 -4.38 7.01
CA GLU A 16 -9.77 -5.25 7.92
C GLU A 16 -8.26 -5.00 7.82
N SER A 17 -7.74 -4.74 6.62
CA SER A 17 -6.30 -4.58 6.37
C SER A 17 -5.76 -3.19 6.68
N HIS A 18 -6.58 -2.25 7.13
CA HIS A 18 -6.19 -0.84 7.33
C HIS A 18 -5.30 -0.60 8.54
N ALA A 19 -5.31 -1.49 9.54
CA ALA A 19 -4.49 -1.34 10.73
C ALA A 19 -3.02 -1.53 10.39
N GLY A 20 -2.20 -0.53 10.69
CA GLY A 20 -0.76 -0.58 10.49
C GLY A 20 -0.03 0.07 11.67
N THR A 21 1.13 -0.48 12.01
CA THR A 21 2.02 0.09 13.01
C THR A 21 3.33 0.48 12.36
N VAL A 22 3.67 1.76 12.43
CA VAL A 22 4.97 2.28 11.99
C VAL A 22 5.94 2.26 13.16
N TYR A 23 7.16 1.78 12.93
CA TYR A 23 8.26 1.88 13.86
C TYR A 23 9.43 2.59 13.20
N CYS A 24 9.98 3.58 13.89
CA CYS A 24 11.09 4.40 13.41
C CYS A 24 12.18 4.48 14.48
N GLN A 25 13.44 4.43 14.07
CA GLN A 25 14.57 4.55 14.96
C GLN A 25 15.76 5.23 14.26
N LEU A 26 16.34 6.23 14.93
CA LEU A 26 17.66 6.74 14.55
C LEU A 26 18.71 5.79 15.09
N LEU A 27 19.55 5.24 14.22
CA LEU A 27 20.64 4.34 14.57
C LEU A 27 21.90 5.10 14.96
N ASP A 28 22.80 4.47 15.70
CA ASP A 28 24.05 5.10 16.19
C ASP A 28 24.99 5.57 15.06
N ASN A 29 24.89 4.93 13.89
CA ASN A 29 25.65 5.32 12.70
C ASN A 29 25.03 6.50 11.92
N GLY A 30 23.92 7.05 12.39
CA GLY A 30 23.19 8.15 11.76
C GLY A 30 22.14 7.73 10.74
N ASP A 31 21.99 6.43 10.46
CA ASP A 31 20.94 5.93 9.59
C ASP A 31 19.59 5.96 10.29
N TYR A 32 18.52 6.05 9.48
CA TYR A 32 17.17 6.05 9.97
C TYR A 32 16.45 4.74 9.59
N TYR A 33 16.15 3.91 10.59
CA TYR A 33 15.39 2.69 10.39
C TYR A 33 13.88 3.00 10.37
N TRP A 34 13.20 2.46 9.38
CA TRP A 34 11.74 2.60 9.24
C TRP A 34 11.11 1.27 8.86
N SER A 35 10.09 0.88 9.57
CA SER A 35 9.35 -0.34 9.27
C SER A 35 7.86 -0.16 9.45
N ILE A 36 7.07 -1.02 8.77
CA ILE A 36 5.63 -1.12 8.94
C ILE A 36 5.23 -2.56 9.23
N THR A 37 4.26 -2.72 10.11
CA THR A 37 3.61 -4.00 10.39
C THR A 37 2.12 -3.87 10.12
N LEU A 38 1.58 -4.78 9.31
CA LEU A 38 0.16 -4.85 8.96
C LEU A 38 -0.44 -6.13 9.59
N PRO A 39 -0.88 -6.09 10.86
CA PRO A 39 -1.22 -7.29 11.63
C PRO A 39 -2.48 -8.00 11.13
N SER A 40 -3.36 -7.29 10.44
CA SER A 40 -4.64 -7.81 9.97
C SER A 40 -4.74 -7.86 8.44
N LEU A 41 -3.61 -7.91 7.74
CA LEU A 41 -3.58 -7.93 6.29
C LEU A 41 -4.23 -9.20 5.73
N ILE A 42 -5.31 -9.04 4.96
CA ILE A 42 -6.02 -10.12 4.28
C ILE A 42 -6.01 -9.86 2.78
N VAL A 43 -5.45 -10.77 2.02
CA VAL A 43 -5.39 -10.69 0.56
C VAL A 43 -5.72 -12.02 -0.10
N GLY A 44 -6.34 -11.96 -1.28
CA GLY A 44 -6.61 -13.11 -2.12
C GLY A 44 -6.08 -12.91 -3.54
N THR A 45 -5.64 -13.99 -4.17
CA THR A 45 -5.05 -13.95 -5.52
C THR A 45 -5.74 -14.93 -6.48
N TYR A 46 -6.77 -15.62 -6.01
CA TYR A 46 -7.54 -16.58 -6.79
C TYR A 46 -8.99 -16.63 -6.30
N GLY A 47 -9.94 -16.66 -7.24
CA GLY A 47 -11.37 -16.70 -6.95
C GLY A 47 -11.99 -15.32 -6.70
N GLY A 48 -13.29 -15.24 -6.62
CA GLY A 48 -14.05 -14.02 -6.39
C GLY A 48 -13.74 -12.93 -7.41
N GLY A 49 -13.64 -11.69 -6.95
CA GLY A 49 -13.35 -10.50 -7.77
C GLY A 49 -11.99 -10.52 -8.47
N THR A 50 -11.05 -11.35 -8.02
CA THR A 50 -9.73 -11.48 -8.65
C THR A 50 -9.80 -12.05 -10.08
N GLY A 51 -10.88 -12.73 -10.43
CA GLY A 51 -11.09 -13.32 -11.76
C GLY A 51 -11.74 -12.38 -12.78
N LEU A 52 -12.16 -11.18 -12.38
CA LEU A 52 -12.66 -10.17 -13.33
C LEU A 52 -11.51 -9.71 -14.22
N SER A 53 -11.80 -9.43 -15.50
CA SER A 53 -10.77 -9.21 -16.53
C SER A 53 -9.71 -8.19 -16.14
N THR A 54 -10.11 -6.99 -15.75
CA THR A 54 -9.19 -5.91 -15.37
C THR A 54 -8.42 -6.24 -14.08
N GLN A 55 -9.08 -6.81 -13.09
CA GLN A 55 -8.48 -7.19 -11.82
C GLN A 55 -7.46 -8.32 -11.99
N LYS A 56 -7.79 -9.28 -12.85
CA LYS A 56 -6.85 -10.34 -13.23
C LYS A 56 -5.61 -9.76 -13.92
N GLU A 57 -5.79 -8.84 -14.87
CA GLU A 57 -4.67 -8.17 -15.56
C GLU A 57 -3.76 -7.43 -14.57
N CYS A 58 -4.34 -6.72 -13.60
CA CYS A 58 -3.56 -6.05 -12.55
C CYS A 58 -2.74 -7.04 -11.71
N LEU A 59 -3.33 -8.18 -11.32
CA LEU A 59 -2.61 -9.24 -10.60
C LEU A 59 -1.55 -9.91 -11.48
N ASP A 60 -1.81 -10.08 -12.78
CA ASP A 60 -0.83 -10.65 -13.73
C ASP A 60 0.38 -9.72 -13.91
N ILE A 61 0.17 -8.39 -13.98
CA ILE A 61 1.27 -7.40 -14.00
C ILE A 61 2.20 -7.57 -12.78
N LEU A 62 1.62 -7.83 -11.61
CA LEU A 62 2.37 -8.06 -10.37
C LEU A 62 2.95 -9.49 -10.29
N GLY A 63 2.59 -10.38 -11.21
CA GLY A 63 2.91 -11.81 -11.16
C GLY A 63 2.26 -12.51 -9.94
N CYS A 64 1.06 -12.03 -9.55
CA CYS A 64 0.35 -12.47 -8.36
C CYS A 64 -0.99 -13.14 -8.63
N TYR A 65 -1.40 -13.34 -9.89
CA TYR A 65 -2.65 -14.06 -10.16
C TYR A 65 -2.48 -15.56 -9.96
N GLY A 66 -3.43 -16.21 -9.32
CA GLY A 66 -3.52 -17.66 -9.16
C GLY A 66 -3.24 -18.16 -7.75
N LYS A 67 -3.22 -19.49 -7.61
CA LYS A 67 -2.96 -20.15 -6.32
C LYS A 67 -1.54 -19.88 -5.82
N ASP A 68 -1.36 -19.93 -4.52
CA ASP A 68 -0.06 -19.81 -3.83
C ASP A 68 0.69 -18.48 -4.07
N LYS A 69 -0.05 -17.42 -4.48
CA LYS A 69 0.53 -16.10 -4.72
C LYS A 69 0.21 -15.06 -3.63
N ALA A 70 -0.61 -15.44 -2.64
CA ALA A 70 -1.07 -14.52 -1.60
C ALA A 70 0.09 -13.89 -0.80
N ASN A 71 1.10 -14.68 -0.43
CA ASN A 71 2.25 -14.15 0.31
C ASN A 71 3.02 -13.10 -0.52
N LYS A 72 3.28 -13.38 -1.79
CA LYS A 72 3.93 -12.40 -2.68
C LYS A 72 3.11 -11.12 -2.79
N PHE A 73 1.79 -11.25 -2.93
CA PHE A 73 0.90 -10.08 -3.01
C PHE A 73 0.88 -9.30 -1.69
N ALA A 74 0.86 -9.98 -0.55
CA ALA A 74 0.96 -9.34 0.77
C ALA A 74 2.27 -8.55 0.95
N GLU A 75 3.41 -9.10 0.51
CA GLU A 75 4.70 -8.40 0.51
C GLU A 75 4.68 -7.13 -0.35
N ILE A 76 4.09 -7.20 -1.55
CA ILE A 76 3.94 -6.05 -2.44
C ILE A 76 3.05 -4.97 -1.80
N VAL A 77 1.94 -5.37 -1.17
CA VAL A 77 1.07 -4.45 -0.44
C VAL A 77 1.82 -3.76 0.69
N ALA A 78 2.54 -4.51 1.53
CA ALA A 78 3.31 -3.97 2.63
C ALA A 78 4.41 -3.00 2.13
N ALA A 79 5.12 -3.36 1.07
CA ALA A 79 6.13 -2.49 0.46
C ALA A 79 5.52 -1.19 -0.09
N THR A 80 4.32 -1.26 -0.67
CA THR A 80 3.59 -0.08 -1.17
C THR A 80 3.18 0.86 -0.04
N VAL A 81 2.70 0.30 1.07
CA VAL A 81 2.34 1.09 2.27
C VAL A 81 3.59 1.75 2.86
N LEU A 82 4.67 0.99 3.02
CA LEU A 82 5.94 1.52 3.53
C LEU A 82 6.47 2.67 2.66
N ALA A 83 6.49 2.50 1.34
CA ALA A 83 6.91 3.55 0.42
C ALA A 83 6.02 4.79 0.51
N GLY A 84 4.71 4.62 0.64
CA GLY A 84 3.76 5.70 0.84
C GLY A 84 3.99 6.48 2.14
N ASP A 85 4.23 5.79 3.23
CA ASP A 85 4.49 6.40 4.54
C ASP A 85 5.81 7.18 4.55
N ILE A 86 6.87 6.62 3.98
CA ILE A 86 8.16 7.31 3.85
C ILE A 86 8.01 8.57 2.98
N SER A 87 7.30 8.47 1.86
CA SER A 87 7.03 9.60 0.98
C SER A 87 6.23 10.70 1.69
N LEU A 88 5.18 10.32 2.43
CA LEU A 88 4.35 11.25 3.20
C LEU A 88 5.18 11.97 4.27
N ALA A 89 5.91 11.23 5.09
CA ALA A 89 6.73 11.80 6.14
C ALA A 89 7.80 12.74 5.58
N SER A 90 8.46 12.35 4.50
CA SER A 90 9.47 13.17 3.82
C SER A 90 8.87 14.47 3.28
N SER A 91 7.68 14.42 2.68
CA SER A 91 6.99 15.59 2.17
C SER A 91 6.57 16.55 3.29
N ILE A 92 6.11 16.04 4.42
CA ILE A 92 5.78 16.85 5.61
C ILE A 92 7.06 17.52 6.16
N MET A 93 8.13 16.78 6.31
CA MET A 93 9.42 17.29 6.81
C MET A 93 10.03 18.36 5.91
N ALA A 94 9.89 18.20 4.59
CA ALA A 94 10.34 19.18 3.60
C ALA A 94 9.46 20.43 3.52
N GLY A 95 8.27 20.42 4.12
CA GLY A 95 7.28 21.50 4.00
C GLY A 95 6.50 21.53 2.67
N ASP A 96 6.67 20.49 1.83
CA ASP A 96 6.08 20.44 0.49
C ASP A 96 4.66 19.88 0.46
N PHE A 97 4.21 19.26 1.54
CA PHE A 97 2.92 18.56 1.59
C PHE A 97 1.75 19.49 1.27
N VAL A 98 1.66 20.63 1.94
CA VAL A 98 0.56 21.59 1.73
C VAL A 98 0.67 22.24 0.34
N ALA A 99 1.86 22.71 -0.04
CA ALA A 99 2.09 23.34 -1.33
C ALA A 99 1.73 22.43 -2.51
N SER A 100 2.06 21.15 -2.43
CA SER A 100 1.71 20.15 -3.43
C SER A 100 0.19 19.94 -3.53
N HIS A 101 -0.52 19.94 -2.39
CA HIS A 101 -1.98 19.81 -2.37
C HIS A 101 -2.68 21.05 -2.93
N ASP A 102 -2.16 22.24 -2.66
CA ASP A 102 -2.68 23.48 -3.23
C ASP A 102 -2.46 23.53 -4.75
N GLN A 103 -1.30 23.06 -5.21
CA GLN A 103 -0.97 23.10 -6.64
C GLN A 103 -1.67 22.01 -7.45
N TYR A 104 -1.76 20.79 -6.95
CA TYR A 104 -2.22 19.60 -7.69
C TYR A 104 -3.51 19.00 -7.16
N GLY A 105 -3.94 19.38 -5.97
CA GLY A 105 -5.14 18.87 -5.33
C GLY A 105 -6.44 19.31 -5.98
N ARG A 106 -7.53 18.65 -5.61
CA ARG A 106 -8.88 18.97 -6.13
C ARG A 106 -9.44 20.27 -5.56
N ASN A 107 -9.04 20.62 -4.35
CA ASN A 107 -9.53 21.81 -3.62
C ASN A 107 -8.58 22.99 -3.83
N ARG A 108 -8.34 23.34 -5.09
CA ARG A 108 -7.60 24.56 -5.41
C ARG A 108 -8.44 25.79 -5.08
N PRO A 109 -7.84 26.82 -4.47
CA PRO A 109 -8.53 28.10 -4.29
C PRO A 109 -8.91 28.76 -5.61
#